data_14cf152b5132ebf85646f110293d5622
#
_entry.id   14cf152b5132ebf85646f110293d5622
#
_cell.length_a   1.000
_cell.length_b   1.000
_cell.length_c   1.000
_cell.angle_alpha   90.00
_cell.angle_beta   90.00
_cell.angle_gamma   90.00
#
_symmetry.space_group_name_H-M   'P 1'
#
loop_
_entity.id
_entity.type
_entity.pdbx_description
1 polymer ?
#
loop_
_entity_poly.entity_id
_entity_poly.type
_entity_poly.pdbx_seq_one_letter_code
_entity_poly.pdbx_strand_id
1 'polypeptide(L)'
;MNLMNFVQQSAEQIGGEYTDYDHTRSVIVVPVNGTRYQTVLAMTQTSAVSGRDQATFTSKVCEYHTKLDLKLLMEQNSRFDYSKFVLDDGFLKVEASCLASSVSQEQIKEMIQEVAQLADHYELKLTGKDVH
;
A
#
# COMPACT_ATOMS: atom_id res chain seq x y z
N MET A 1 -5.81 -21.50 -1.04
CA MET A 1 -6.20 -20.19 -0.46
C MET A 1 -6.35 -19.18 -1.59
N ASN A 2 -7.47 -18.47 -1.62
CA ASN A 2 -7.63 -17.35 -2.56
C ASN A 2 -7.18 -16.08 -1.86
N LEU A 3 -6.01 -15.58 -2.22
CA LEU A 3 -5.39 -14.42 -1.58
C LEU A 3 -6.25 -13.17 -1.71
N MET A 4 -6.91 -12.96 -2.87
CA MET A 4 -7.77 -11.79 -3.06
C MET A 4 -9.03 -11.84 -2.20
N ASN A 5 -9.54 -13.01 -1.85
CA ASN A 5 -10.64 -13.12 -0.90
C ASN A 5 -10.22 -12.65 0.50
N PHE A 6 -9.01 -13.00 0.93
CA PHE A 6 -8.47 -12.49 2.19
C PHE A 6 -8.27 -10.97 2.15
N VAL A 7 -7.81 -10.45 1.02
CA VAL A 7 -7.66 -9.00 0.84
C VAL A 7 -9.02 -8.31 0.95
N GLN A 8 -10.05 -8.84 0.28
CA GLN A 8 -11.39 -8.28 0.34
C GLN A 8 -11.95 -8.30 1.77
N GLN A 9 -11.85 -9.44 2.45
CA GLN A 9 -12.32 -9.55 3.83
C GLN A 9 -11.58 -8.58 4.75
N SER A 10 -10.27 -8.46 4.57
CA SER A 10 -9.46 -7.54 5.36
C SER A 10 -9.87 -6.08 5.13
N ALA A 11 -10.11 -5.71 3.86
CA ALA A 11 -10.55 -4.37 3.51
C ALA A 11 -11.90 -4.04 4.16
N GLU A 12 -12.84 -4.97 4.13
CA GLU A 12 -14.16 -4.79 4.73
C GLU A 12 -14.07 -4.65 6.25
N GLN A 13 -13.21 -5.43 6.89
CA GLN A 13 -13.03 -5.40 8.35
C GLN A 13 -12.45 -4.08 8.85
N ILE A 14 -11.65 -3.39 8.05
CA ILE A 14 -11.09 -2.09 8.42
C ILE A 14 -11.98 -0.92 7.98
N GLY A 15 -13.17 -1.20 7.46
CA GLY A 15 -14.11 -0.16 7.03
C GLY A 15 -13.81 0.42 5.66
N GLY A 16 -12.99 -0.26 4.86
CA GLY A 16 -12.65 0.17 3.51
C GLY A 16 -13.67 -0.25 2.47
N GLU A 17 -13.64 0.41 1.33
CA GLU A 17 -14.42 0.02 0.16
C GLU A 17 -13.52 -0.74 -0.81
N TYR A 18 -13.93 -1.96 -1.16
CA TYR A 18 -13.19 -2.85 -2.05
C TYR A 18 -13.87 -2.90 -3.40
N THR A 19 -13.08 -2.71 -4.47
CA THR A 19 -13.56 -2.82 -5.85
C THR A 19 -12.58 -3.65 -6.67
N ASP A 20 -13.06 -4.71 -7.32
CA ASP A 20 -12.24 -5.47 -8.25
C ASP A 20 -11.95 -4.63 -9.49
N TYR A 21 -10.69 -4.58 -9.89
CA TYR A 21 -10.30 -4.02 -11.17
C TYR A 21 -10.24 -5.12 -12.23
N ASP A 22 -9.55 -6.21 -11.90
CA ASP A 22 -9.53 -7.45 -12.67
C ASP A 22 -9.22 -8.60 -11.72
N HIS A 23 -8.94 -9.82 -12.23
CA HIS A 23 -8.75 -10.99 -11.35
C HIS A 23 -7.42 -10.96 -10.57
N THR A 24 -6.50 -10.04 -10.89
CA THR A 24 -5.22 -9.90 -10.19
C THR A 24 -5.07 -8.59 -9.44
N ARG A 25 -5.96 -7.61 -9.67
CA ARG A 25 -5.87 -6.27 -9.09
C ARG A 25 -7.19 -5.82 -8.51
N SER A 26 -7.12 -5.13 -7.39
CA SER A 26 -8.27 -4.48 -6.78
C SER A 26 -7.87 -3.14 -6.21
N VAL A 27 -8.87 -2.28 -5.99
CA VAL A 27 -8.70 -0.95 -5.42
C VAL A 27 -9.42 -0.91 -4.09
N ILE A 28 -8.74 -0.44 -3.05
CA ILE A 28 -9.31 -0.30 -1.72
C ILE A 28 -9.26 1.17 -1.34
N VAL A 29 -10.42 1.75 -1.01
CA VAL A 29 -10.47 3.09 -0.45
C VAL A 29 -10.50 2.94 1.06
N VAL A 30 -9.42 3.34 1.73
CA VAL A 30 -9.19 3.09 3.15
C VAL A 30 -9.42 4.38 3.94
N PRO A 31 -10.30 4.37 4.97
CA PRO A 31 -10.40 5.52 5.87
C PRO A 31 -9.12 5.61 6.72
N VAL A 32 -8.53 6.79 6.79
CA VAL A 32 -7.24 6.94 7.48
C VAL A 32 -7.32 7.85 8.70
N ASN A 33 -7.90 9.04 8.57
CA ASN A 33 -7.95 9.98 9.69
C ASN A 33 -9.07 10.98 9.48
N GLY A 34 -10.02 11.03 10.43
CA GLY A 34 -11.18 11.92 10.30
C GLY A 34 -12.00 11.57 9.07
N THR A 35 -12.16 12.52 8.16
CA THR A 35 -12.91 12.34 6.91
C THR A 35 -12.01 12.02 5.71
N ARG A 36 -10.71 11.82 5.94
CA ARG A 36 -9.77 11.53 4.86
C ARG A 36 -9.75 10.05 4.52
N TYR A 37 -9.49 9.76 3.25
CA TYR A 37 -9.36 8.42 2.70
C TYR A 37 -8.07 8.34 1.89
N GLN A 38 -7.54 7.13 1.76
CA GLN A 38 -6.38 6.87 0.93
C GLN A 38 -6.68 5.66 0.04
N THR A 39 -6.30 5.77 -1.23
CA THR A 39 -6.51 4.68 -2.18
C THR A 39 -5.31 3.75 -2.18
N VAL A 40 -5.55 2.46 -1.95
CA VAL A 40 -4.54 1.41 -1.98
C VAL A 40 -4.84 0.47 -3.14
N LEU A 41 -3.85 0.25 -3.99
CA LEU A 41 -3.93 -0.77 -5.05
C LEU A 41 -3.39 -2.08 -4.49
N ALA A 42 -4.20 -3.13 -4.53
CA ALA A 42 -3.78 -4.48 -4.18
C ALA A 42 -3.59 -5.29 -5.46
N MET A 43 -2.48 -6.00 -5.56
CA MET A 43 -2.14 -6.77 -6.75
C MET A 43 -1.55 -8.11 -6.35
N THR A 44 -1.97 -9.18 -7.05
CA THR A 44 -1.36 -10.50 -6.89
C THR A 44 -0.47 -10.78 -8.10
N GLN A 45 0.69 -11.37 -7.85
CA GLN A 45 1.67 -11.66 -8.89
C GLN A 45 2.59 -12.77 -8.42
N THR A 46 3.40 -13.29 -9.35
CA THR A 46 4.47 -14.23 -9.02
C THR A 46 5.72 -13.44 -8.66
N SER A 47 6.33 -13.78 -7.52
CA SER A 47 7.57 -13.13 -7.09
C SER A 47 8.68 -13.40 -8.09
N ALA A 48 9.37 -12.34 -8.54
CA ALA A 48 10.52 -12.45 -9.44
C ALA A 48 11.72 -13.13 -8.76
N VAL A 49 11.77 -13.08 -7.43
CA VAL A 49 12.89 -13.66 -6.66
C VAL A 49 12.66 -15.13 -6.34
N SER A 50 11.48 -15.48 -5.82
CA SER A 50 11.21 -16.82 -5.29
C SER A 50 10.32 -17.69 -6.17
N GLY A 51 9.64 -17.12 -7.16
CA GLY A 51 8.66 -17.82 -7.98
C GLY A 51 7.36 -18.15 -7.24
N ARG A 52 7.16 -17.64 -6.01
CA ARG A 52 5.98 -17.92 -5.20
C ARG A 52 4.91 -16.83 -5.40
N ASP A 53 3.67 -17.17 -5.09
CA ASP A 53 2.56 -16.22 -5.16
C ASP A 53 2.74 -15.11 -4.12
N GLN A 54 2.54 -13.88 -4.55
CA GLN A 54 2.79 -12.67 -3.78
C GLN A 54 1.62 -11.70 -3.93
N ALA A 55 1.31 -10.98 -2.84
CA ALA A 55 0.44 -9.81 -2.90
C ALA A 55 1.26 -8.56 -2.61
N THR A 56 0.95 -7.49 -3.32
CA THR A 56 1.58 -6.19 -3.13
C THR A 56 0.51 -5.14 -2.94
N PHE A 57 0.70 -4.27 -1.95
CA PHE A 57 -0.20 -3.16 -1.63
C PHE A 57 0.56 -1.86 -1.82
N THR A 58 0.05 -0.97 -2.68
CA THR A 58 0.73 0.30 -2.96
C THR A 58 -0.24 1.46 -2.85
N SER A 59 0.30 2.63 -2.49
CA SER A 59 -0.46 3.86 -2.48
C SER A 59 0.45 5.02 -2.90
N LYS A 60 -0.08 5.89 -3.75
CA LYS A 60 0.67 7.04 -4.23
C LYS A 60 0.81 8.11 -3.16
N VAL A 61 2.00 8.70 -3.06
CA VAL A 61 2.27 9.84 -2.19
C VAL A 61 2.26 11.12 -3.02
N CYS A 62 3.12 11.21 -4.01
CA CYS A 62 3.24 12.39 -4.89
C CYS A 62 4.04 12.04 -6.13
N GLU A 63 3.98 12.93 -7.14
CA GLU A 63 4.87 12.82 -8.29
C GLU A 63 6.32 13.01 -7.85
N TYR A 64 7.23 12.27 -8.48
CA TYR A 64 8.66 12.44 -8.25
C TYR A 64 9.10 13.81 -8.76
N HIS A 65 9.91 14.50 -7.96
CA HIS A 65 10.62 15.70 -8.39
C HIS A 65 11.96 15.79 -7.65
N THR A 66 12.88 16.58 -8.21
CA THR A 66 14.26 16.63 -7.72
C THR A 66 14.43 17.25 -6.33
N LYS A 67 13.38 17.90 -5.80
CA LYS A 67 13.42 18.49 -4.45
C LYS A 67 13.08 17.49 -3.36
N LEU A 68 12.63 16.27 -3.72
CA LEU A 68 12.38 15.23 -2.71
C LEU A 68 13.69 14.79 -2.08
N ASP A 69 13.72 14.72 -0.77
CA ASP A 69 14.89 14.23 -0.03
C ASP A 69 14.83 12.70 0.03
N LEU A 70 15.33 12.05 -1.02
CA LEU A 70 15.29 10.60 -1.13
C LEU A 70 16.10 9.90 -0.05
N LYS A 71 17.20 10.51 0.36
CA LYS A 71 18.03 9.95 1.44
C LYS A 71 17.22 9.85 2.73
N LEU A 72 16.54 10.93 3.10
CA LEU A 72 15.70 10.95 4.30
C LEU A 72 14.58 9.90 4.20
N LEU A 73 13.92 9.80 3.05
CA LEU A 73 12.85 8.83 2.85
C LEU A 73 13.35 7.39 2.97
N MET A 74 14.53 7.09 2.39
CA MET A 74 15.12 5.77 2.53
C MET A 74 15.51 5.45 3.97
N GLU A 75 15.98 6.44 4.72
CA GLU A 75 16.29 6.27 6.14
C GLU A 75 15.03 5.94 6.94
N GLN A 76 13.87 6.49 6.57
CA GLN A 76 12.60 6.20 7.23
C GLN A 76 12.12 4.77 6.99
N ASN A 77 12.53 4.14 5.88
CA ASN A 77 12.10 2.77 5.55
C ASN A 77 12.40 1.76 6.67
N SER A 78 13.44 1.96 7.44
CA SER A 78 13.81 1.06 8.54
C SER A 78 12.88 1.15 9.74
N ARG A 79 11.96 2.12 9.77
CA ARG A 79 11.07 2.37 10.92
C ARG A 79 9.68 1.78 10.73
N PHE A 80 9.36 1.29 9.52
CA PHE A 80 8.03 0.77 9.22
C PHE A 80 7.99 -0.74 9.46
N ASP A 81 6.84 -1.24 9.83
CA ASP A 81 6.68 -2.66 10.12
C ASP A 81 6.66 -3.51 8.85
N TYR A 82 5.98 -3.05 7.81
CA TYR A 82 5.79 -3.79 6.56
C TYR A 82 6.18 -3.01 5.32
N SER A 83 6.12 -1.69 5.39
CA SER A 83 6.11 -0.81 4.22
C SER A 83 7.47 -0.24 3.92
N LYS A 84 7.61 0.27 2.71
CA LYS A 84 8.79 1.00 2.25
C LYS A 84 8.38 2.03 1.22
N PHE A 85 9.18 3.07 1.10
CA PHE A 85 9.06 3.99 -0.03
C PHE A 85 9.67 3.37 -1.27
N VAL A 86 9.01 3.54 -2.40
CA VAL A 86 9.51 3.14 -3.72
C VAL A 86 9.24 4.25 -4.72
N LEU A 87 10.07 4.31 -5.75
CA LEU A 87 9.80 5.15 -6.93
C LEU A 87 9.35 4.22 -8.04
N ASP A 88 8.17 4.49 -8.57
CA ASP A 88 7.59 3.65 -9.62
C ASP A 88 6.67 4.50 -10.49
N ASP A 89 6.84 4.38 -11.80
CA ASP A 89 6.02 5.06 -12.81
C ASP A 89 5.93 6.57 -12.58
N GLY A 90 7.05 7.19 -12.18
CA GLY A 90 7.13 8.62 -11.97
C GLY A 90 6.54 9.12 -10.66
N PHE A 91 6.19 8.21 -9.75
CA PHE A 91 5.62 8.55 -8.45
C PHE A 91 6.43 8.00 -7.29
N LEU A 92 6.45 8.78 -6.20
CA LEU A 92 6.81 8.26 -4.90
C LEU A 92 5.58 7.52 -4.35
N LYS A 93 5.78 6.26 -3.96
CA LYS A 93 4.72 5.41 -3.43
C LYS A 93 5.16 4.78 -2.11
N VAL A 94 4.19 4.36 -1.32
CA VAL A 94 4.39 3.45 -0.19
C VAL A 94 3.93 2.07 -0.62
N GLU A 95 4.72 1.05 -0.35
CA GLU A 95 4.45 -0.32 -0.79
C GLU A 95 4.75 -1.32 0.30
N ALA A 96 3.92 -2.35 0.42
CA ALA A 96 4.16 -3.52 1.26
C ALA A 96 3.86 -4.77 0.45
N SER A 97 4.64 -5.84 0.65
CA SER A 97 4.45 -7.11 -0.06
C SER A 97 4.45 -8.26 0.92
N CYS A 98 3.75 -9.33 0.57
CA CYS A 98 3.75 -10.56 1.35
C CYS A 98 3.65 -11.78 0.43
N LEU A 99 4.13 -12.92 0.93
CA LEU A 99 3.99 -14.20 0.25
C LEU A 99 2.70 -14.86 0.71
N ALA A 100 1.91 -15.36 -0.23
CA ALA A 100 0.63 -15.99 0.06
C ALA A 100 0.77 -17.17 1.01
N SER A 101 1.88 -17.91 0.93
CA SER A 101 2.11 -19.12 1.73
C SER A 101 2.39 -18.86 3.21
N SER A 102 2.72 -17.62 3.60
CA SER A 102 3.15 -17.32 4.96
C SER A 102 2.40 -16.16 5.61
N VAL A 103 1.51 -15.49 4.89
CA VAL A 103 0.80 -14.33 5.41
C VAL A 103 -0.49 -14.76 6.12
N SER A 104 -0.82 -14.09 7.22
CA SER A 104 -2.11 -14.23 7.89
C SER A 104 -3.05 -13.11 7.47
N GLN A 105 -4.36 -13.31 7.68
CA GLN A 105 -5.35 -12.28 7.42
C GLN A 105 -5.10 -11.03 8.27
N GLU A 106 -4.68 -11.22 9.52
CA GLU A 106 -4.35 -10.09 10.40
C GLU A 106 -3.20 -9.27 9.86
N GLN A 107 -2.16 -9.93 9.34
CA GLN A 107 -1.02 -9.23 8.71
C GLN A 107 -1.45 -8.45 7.46
N ILE A 108 -2.37 -9.00 6.66
CA ILE A 108 -2.90 -8.30 5.49
C ILE A 108 -3.60 -7.01 5.92
N LYS A 109 -4.43 -7.06 6.97
CA LYS A 109 -5.09 -5.87 7.50
C LYS A 109 -4.08 -4.83 7.95
N GLU A 110 -3.07 -5.24 8.69
CA GLU A 110 -2.03 -4.35 9.18
C GLU A 110 -1.25 -3.71 8.02
N MET A 111 -0.93 -4.47 6.98
CA MET A 111 -0.22 -3.95 5.80
C MET A 111 -1.06 -2.89 5.06
N ILE A 112 -2.33 -3.19 4.82
CA ILE A 112 -3.22 -2.24 4.13
C ILE A 112 -3.32 -0.94 4.93
N GLN A 113 -3.50 -1.06 6.24
CA GLN A 113 -3.61 0.11 7.11
C GLN A 113 -2.32 0.91 7.16
N GLU A 114 -1.18 0.24 7.29
CA GLU A 114 0.12 0.93 7.34
C GLU A 114 0.41 1.65 6.02
N VAL A 115 0.19 0.99 4.89
CA VAL A 115 0.38 1.60 3.57
C VAL A 115 -0.49 2.84 3.42
N ALA A 116 -1.77 2.74 3.77
CA ALA A 116 -2.70 3.85 3.64
C ALA A 116 -2.33 5.02 4.56
N GLN A 117 -2.02 4.73 5.82
CA GLN A 117 -1.70 5.75 6.81
C GLN A 117 -0.39 6.48 6.48
N LEU A 118 0.62 5.74 6.06
CA LEU A 118 1.90 6.35 5.67
C LEU A 118 1.78 7.19 4.41
N ALA A 119 1.05 6.69 3.40
CA ALA A 119 0.84 7.44 2.17
C ALA A 119 0.10 8.75 2.44
N ASP A 120 -0.96 8.71 3.26
CA ASP A 120 -1.71 9.91 3.66
C ASP A 120 -0.82 10.90 4.42
N HIS A 121 -0.07 10.41 5.39
CA HIS A 121 0.80 11.26 6.19
C HIS A 121 1.85 11.98 5.34
N TYR A 122 2.54 11.24 4.47
CA TYR A 122 3.60 11.82 3.65
C TYR A 122 3.06 12.65 2.49
N GLU A 123 1.87 12.33 1.96
CA GLU A 123 1.23 13.19 0.97
C GLU A 123 0.98 14.57 1.55
N LEU A 124 0.39 14.64 2.75
CA LEU A 124 0.16 15.92 3.43
C LEU A 124 1.46 16.64 3.75
N LYS A 125 2.45 15.90 4.24
CA LYS A 125 3.75 16.49 4.62
C LYS A 125 4.52 17.05 3.44
N LEU A 126 4.50 16.34 2.30
CA LEU A 126 5.31 16.70 1.14
C LEU A 126 4.60 17.60 0.15
N THR A 127 3.27 17.58 0.09
CA THR A 127 2.49 18.36 -0.87
C THR A 127 1.56 19.38 -0.21
N GLY A 128 1.17 19.17 1.04
CA GLY A 128 0.15 19.96 1.72
C GLY A 128 -1.27 19.68 1.23
N LYS A 129 -1.46 18.61 0.43
CA LYS A 129 -2.76 18.27 -0.18
C LYS A 129 -3.10 16.82 0.04
N ASP A 130 -4.40 16.53 0.10
CA ASP A 130 -4.95 15.19 0.19
C ASP A 130 -5.64 14.88 -1.15
N VAL A 131 -4.85 14.45 -2.15
CA VAL A 131 -5.34 14.25 -3.53
C VAL A 131 -5.34 12.79 -3.97
N HIS A 132 -4.82 11.88 -3.19
CA HIS A 132 -4.76 10.44 -3.48
C HIS A 132 -5.39 9.66 -2.35
#